data_64dc2ec4daf8a9d48a86929181e31b85
#
_entry.id   64dc2ec4daf8a9d48a86929181e31b85
#
_cell.length_a   1.000
_cell.length_b   1.000
_cell.length_c   1.000
_cell.angle_alpha   90.00
_cell.angle_beta   90.00
_cell.angle_gamma   90.00
#
_symmetry.space_group_name_H-M   'P 1'
#
loop_
_entity.id
_entity.type
_entity.pdbx_description
1 polymer ?
#
loop_
_entity_poly.entity_id
_entity_poly.type
_entity_poly.pdbx_seq_one_letter_code
_entity_poly.pdbx_strand_id
1 'polypeptide(L)'
;IAWAAFGAVMAIIMFPSCSDENEAGILEITNNEIILQAEGTPVQVEVKSNTEWRIDFAESTWFSTDIRGAQSSRTYFTVTYDENISDSERFCDIRVFTKDGKTSDVIKIKQLSRYPFIVPASDKMELFTKGGEYEMEISTNVPETDIVITPTVNWVQEYRISDGKLYFNTETNSQSPRT
;
A
#
# COMPACT_ATOMS: atom_id res chain seq x y z
N ILE A 1 78.85 -17.48 -42.86
CA ILE A 1 77.48 -17.96 -42.75
C ILE A 1 76.96 -17.51 -41.39
N ALA A 2 76.14 -16.42 -41.33
CA ALA A 2 75.60 -15.85 -40.14
C ALA A 2 74.17 -16.37 -39.92
N TRP A 3 73.89 -16.89 -38.76
CA TRP A 3 72.52 -17.22 -38.34
C TRP A 3 71.99 -16.12 -37.44
N ALA A 4 70.93 -15.46 -37.90
CA ALA A 4 70.18 -14.54 -37.08
C ALA A 4 69.10 -15.28 -36.31
N ALA A 5 69.18 -15.21 -34.99
CA ALA A 5 68.11 -15.71 -34.09
C ALA A 5 67.02 -14.67 -33.95
N PHE A 6 65.82 -15.00 -34.40
CA PHE A 6 64.62 -14.18 -34.23
C PHE A 6 64.00 -14.50 -32.85
N GLY A 7 64.15 -13.60 -31.91
CA GLY A 7 63.48 -13.69 -30.62
C GLY A 7 62.03 -13.17 -30.75
N ALA A 8 61.07 -14.05 -30.62
CA ALA A 8 59.67 -13.66 -30.51
C ALA A 8 59.35 -13.13 -29.09
N VAL A 9 59.13 -11.85 -28.97
CA VAL A 9 58.60 -11.23 -27.75
C VAL A 9 57.11 -11.48 -27.72
N MET A 10 56.69 -12.40 -26.84
CA MET A 10 55.28 -12.67 -26.57
C MET A 10 54.77 -11.59 -25.59
N ALA A 11 54.09 -10.55 -26.11
CA ALA A 11 53.40 -9.57 -25.30
C ALA A 11 52.18 -10.24 -24.61
N ILE A 12 52.25 -10.45 -23.34
CA ILE A 12 51.11 -10.85 -22.52
C ILE A 12 50.25 -9.60 -22.35
N ILE A 13 49.17 -9.52 -23.10
CA ILE A 13 48.12 -8.48 -22.92
C ILE A 13 47.31 -8.96 -21.71
N MET A 14 47.60 -8.39 -20.52
CA MET A 14 46.72 -8.50 -19.37
C MET A 14 45.51 -7.61 -19.66
N PHE A 15 44.37 -8.23 -19.96
CA PHE A 15 43.09 -7.53 -19.92
C PHE A 15 42.75 -7.30 -18.45
N PRO A 16 42.56 -6.06 -18.01
CA PRO A 16 41.94 -5.84 -16.72
C PRO A 16 40.49 -6.34 -16.84
N SER A 17 40.22 -7.47 -16.20
CA SER A 17 38.85 -7.89 -15.94
C SER A 17 38.24 -6.90 -14.93
N CYS A 18 37.74 -5.78 -15.42
CA CYS A 18 36.83 -4.93 -14.68
C CYS A 18 35.43 -5.51 -14.86
N SER A 19 35.07 -6.42 -14.00
CA SER A 19 33.69 -6.82 -13.81
C SER A 19 33.33 -6.70 -12.34
N ASP A 20 33.27 -5.46 -11.88
CA ASP A 20 32.46 -5.09 -10.74
C ASP A 20 31.38 -4.11 -11.23
N GLU A 21 30.56 -4.55 -12.14
CA GLU A 21 29.20 -4.03 -12.22
C GLU A 21 28.48 -4.56 -10.98
N ASN A 22 28.46 -3.70 -9.97
CA ASN A 22 27.75 -3.88 -8.73
C ASN A 22 26.26 -3.86 -9.09
N GLU A 23 25.72 -4.97 -9.59
CA GLU A 23 24.31 -5.12 -9.89
C GLU A 23 23.52 -4.79 -8.63
N ALA A 24 22.48 -3.97 -8.78
CA ALA A 24 21.59 -3.67 -7.66
C ALA A 24 20.96 -4.95 -7.13
N GLY A 25 20.88 -5.08 -5.82
CA GLY A 25 20.23 -6.22 -5.20
C GLY A 25 18.76 -6.33 -5.62
N ILE A 26 18.30 -7.54 -5.87
CA ILE A 26 16.88 -7.81 -6.10
C ILE A 26 16.16 -7.77 -4.76
N LEU A 27 15.05 -7.04 -4.70
CA LEU A 27 14.16 -6.96 -3.55
C LEU A 27 12.72 -7.03 -4.05
N GLU A 28 11.99 -8.06 -3.64
CA GLU A 28 10.58 -8.25 -3.97
C GLU A 28 9.78 -8.42 -2.69
N ILE A 29 8.70 -7.65 -2.56
CA ILE A 29 7.73 -7.76 -1.49
C ILE A 29 6.43 -8.27 -2.09
N THR A 30 5.91 -9.36 -1.56
CA THR A 30 4.72 -10.02 -2.14
C THR A 30 3.47 -9.15 -2.01
N ASN A 31 3.38 -8.35 -0.93
CA ASN A 31 2.27 -7.44 -0.71
C ASN A 31 2.79 -6.16 -0.04
N ASN A 32 2.72 -5.05 -0.73
CA ASN A 32 3.18 -3.74 -0.25
C ASN A 32 2.04 -2.85 0.30
N GLU A 33 0.80 -3.36 0.32
CA GLU A 33 -0.33 -2.73 1.00
C GLU A 33 -0.99 -3.76 1.91
N ILE A 34 -0.98 -3.52 3.22
CA ILE A 34 -1.48 -4.45 4.23
C ILE A 34 -2.59 -3.77 5.01
N ILE A 35 -3.78 -4.37 4.98
CA ILE A 35 -4.91 -3.95 5.79
C ILE A 35 -5.00 -4.91 6.99
N LEU A 36 -4.76 -4.37 8.17
CA LEU A 36 -4.86 -5.08 9.44
C LEU A 36 -6.26 -4.91 10.02
N GLN A 37 -6.80 -5.99 10.56
CA GLN A 37 -8.06 -5.92 11.30
C GLN A 37 -7.85 -5.19 12.64
N ALA A 38 -8.96 -4.78 13.26
CA ALA A 38 -8.87 -4.06 14.54
C ALA A 38 -8.34 -4.94 15.69
N GLU A 39 -8.54 -6.24 15.63
CA GLU A 39 -8.39 -7.19 16.75
C GLU A 39 -6.96 -7.59 17.10
N GLY A 40 -5.96 -7.18 16.35
CA GLY A 40 -4.56 -7.45 16.70
C GLY A 40 -4.05 -8.85 16.34
N THR A 41 -4.50 -9.44 15.24
CA THR A 41 -4.00 -10.74 14.76
C THR A 41 -2.70 -10.60 13.98
N PRO A 42 -1.59 -11.27 14.36
CA PRO A 42 -0.31 -11.17 13.69
C PRO A 42 -0.38 -11.52 12.20
N VAL A 43 0.35 -10.77 11.37
CA VAL A 43 0.41 -10.96 9.91
C VAL A 43 1.84 -11.22 9.46
N GLN A 44 2.03 -12.22 8.61
CA GLN A 44 3.32 -12.52 7.99
C GLN A 44 3.49 -11.77 6.67
N VAL A 45 4.67 -11.19 6.49
CA VAL A 45 5.08 -10.49 5.27
C VAL A 45 6.26 -11.21 4.66
N GLU A 46 6.15 -11.53 3.38
CA GLU A 46 7.20 -12.21 2.63
C GLU A 46 8.10 -11.20 1.93
N VAL A 47 9.41 -11.39 2.10
CA VAL A 47 10.45 -10.66 1.39
C VAL A 47 11.34 -11.66 0.66
N LYS A 48 11.55 -11.43 -0.63
CA LYS A 48 12.52 -12.17 -1.45
C LYS A 48 13.66 -11.24 -1.83
N SER A 49 14.88 -11.64 -1.57
CA SER A 49 16.05 -10.85 -1.93
C SER A 49 17.23 -11.76 -2.26
N ASN A 50 18.08 -11.36 -3.20
CA ASN A 50 19.33 -12.03 -3.51
C ASN A 50 20.50 -11.49 -2.66
N THR A 51 20.26 -10.57 -1.76
CA THR A 51 21.25 -9.97 -0.87
C THR A 51 20.68 -9.74 0.53
N GLU A 52 21.52 -9.37 1.49
CA GLU A 52 21.08 -8.95 2.83
C GLU A 52 20.15 -7.74 2.72
N TRP A 53 19.04 -7.80 3.43
CA TRP A 53 18.06 -6.73 3.50
C TRP A 53 17.70 -6.36 4.93
N ARG A 54 17.14 -5.19 5.11
CA ARG A 54 16.73 -4.63 6.41
C ARG A 54 15.40 -3.93 6.28
N ILE A 55 14.74 -3.76 7.43
CA ILE A 55 13.53 -2.94 7.54
C ILE A 55 13.78 -1.80 8.52
N ASP A 56 13.15 -0.67 8.21
CA ASP A 56 13.12 0.51 9.04
C ASP A 56 11.71 1.11 9.07
N PHE A 57 11.27 1.58 10.21
CA PHE A 57 10.01 2.27 10.40
C PHE A 57 10.10 3.20 11.61
N ALA A 58 9.28 4.24 11.63
CA ALA A 58 9.16 5.12 12.79
C ALA A 58 8.75 4.31 14.03
N GLU A 59 9.34 4.61 15.16
CA GLU A 59 8.94 3.99 16.41
C GLU A 59 7.44 4.16 16.62
N SER A 60 6.77 3.04 16.85
CA SER A 60 5.34 2.96 17.07
C SER A 60 5.06 2.24 18.37
N THR A 61 4.07 2.71 19.09
CA THR A 61 3.63 2.07 20.32
C THR A 61 2.63 0.95 20.09
N TRP A 62 2.10 0.83 18.85
CA TRP A 62 1.00 -0.09 18.56
C TRP A 62 1.36 -1.28 17.69
N PHE A 63 2.56 -1.31 17.09
CA PHE A 63 3.02 -2.47 16.34
C PHE A 63 4.53 -2.71 16.50
N SER A 64 4.95 -3.94 16.23
CA SER A 64 6.34 -4.39 16.25
C SER A 64 6.57 -5.47 15.20
N THR A 65 7.83 -5.76 14.92
CA THR A 65 8.21 -6.87 14.05
C THR A 65 9.16 -7.82 14.80
N ASP A 66 9.08 -9.11 14.48
CA ASP A 66 9.94 -10.15 15.09
C ASP A 66 11.40 -10.04 14.64
N ILE A 67 11.66 -9.59 13.42
CA ILE A 67 13.02 -9.35 12.90
C ILE A 67 13.11 -7.97 12.23
N ARG A 68 14.35 -7.46 12.13
CA ARG A 68 14.64 -6.18 11.45
C ARG A 68 15.43 -6.37 10.15
N GLY A 69 15.61 -7.59 9.69
CA GLY A 69 16.28 -7.92 8.45
C GLY A 69 16.76 -9.36 8.42
N ALA A 70 17.21 -9.81 7.25
CA ALA A 70 17.76 -11.15 7.05
C ALA A 70 18.85 -11.14 5.98
N GLN A 71 19.58 -12.26 5.87
CA GLN A 71 20.48 -12.56 4.75
C GLN A 71 19.68 -12.77 3.47
N SER A 72 20.38 -13.02 2.36
CA SER A 72 19.74 -13.33 1.08
C SER A 72 18.81 -14.54 1.19
N SER A 73 17.76 -14.58 0.49
CA SER A 73 16.78 -15.60 0.19
C SER A 73 15.34 -15.17 0.47
N ARG A 74 14.42 -16.09 0.39
CA ARG A 74 13.03 -15.91 0.76
C ARG A 74 12.90 -15.98 2.28
N THR A 75 12.42 -14.91 2.90
CA THR A 75 12.25 -14.81 4.35
C THR A 75 10.92 -14.15 4.66
N TYR A 76 10.34 -14.53 5.79
CA TYR A 76 9.14 -13.91 6.33
C TYR A 76 9.52 -13.11 7.57
N PHE A 77 8.86 -11.98 7.79
CA PHE A 77 8.80 -11.35 9.08
C PHE A 77 7.34 -11.20 9.53
N THR A 78 7.15 -11.19 10.82
CA THR A 78 5.81 -11.09 11.43
C THR A 78 5.59 -9.69 11.95
N VAL A 79 4.50 -9.07 11.54
CA VAL A 79 3.97 -7.83 12.14
C VAL A 79 3.00 -8.24 13.25
N THR A 80 3.34 -7.90 14.49
CA THR A 80 2.48 -8.04 15.67
C THR A 80 1.99 -6.65 16.05
N TYR A 81 0.70 -6.50 16.35
CA TYR A 81 0.10 -5.21 16.61
C TYR A 81 -1.01 -5.30 17.66
N ASP A 82 -1.23 -4.20 18.35
CA ASP A 82 -2.25 -4.08 19.37
C ASP A 82 -3.63 -3.83 18.77
N GLU A 83 -4.67 -4.19 19.49
CA GLU A 83 -6.06 -3.86 19.13
C GLU A 83 -6.24 -2.35 18.92
N ASN A 84 -6.93 -1.97 17.87
CA ASN A 84 -7.30 -0.58 17.64
C ASN A 84 -8.69 -0.29 18.19
N ILE A 85 -8.74 0.16 19.44
CA ILE A 85 -9.97 0.50 20.15
C ILE A 85 -10.47 1.93 19.87
N SER A 86 -9.78 2.68 19.00
CA SER A 86 -10.21 4.03 18.62
C SER A 86 -11.30 4.00 17.53
N ASP A 87 -11.93 5.12 17.31
CA ASP A 87 -12.88 5.38 16.24
C ASP A 87 -12.20 5.73 14.90
N SER A 88 -10.86 5.75 14.88
CA SER A 88 -10.07 6.16 13.73
C SER A 88 -9.13 5.05 13.28
N GLU A 89 -8.93 4.93 11.98
CA GLU A 89 -7.89 4.09 11.41
C GLU A 89 -6.51 4.64 11.77
N ARG A 90 -5.52 3.77 11.79
CA ARG A 90 -4.13 4.18 11.99
C ARG A 90 -3.22 3.57 10.93
N PHE A 91 -2.15 4.31 10.64
CA PHE A 91 -1.28 4.04 9.51
C PHE A 91 0.17 3.97 9.95
N CYS A 92 0.95 3.19 9.22
CA CYS A 92 2.39 3.13 9.35
C CYS A 92 3.01 2.65 8.05
N ASP A 93 4.20 3.15 7.74
CA ASP A 93 5.01 2.70 6.63
C ASP A 93 6.22 1.92 7.15
N ILE A 94 6.47 0.74 6.56
CA ILE A 94 7.71 -0.03 6.77
C ILE A 94 8.54 0.08 5.50
N ARG A 95 9.69 0.70 5.58
CA ARG A 95 10.68 0.72 4.51
C ARG A 95 11.48 -0.58 4.55
N VAL A 96 11.54 -1.30 3.43
CA VAL A 96 12.41 -2.46 3.23
C VAL A 96 13.50 -2.07 2.25
N PHE A 97 14.76 -2.38 2.55
CA PHE A 97 15.88 -1.98 1.71
C PHE A 97 17.04 -2.97 1.76
N THR A 98 17.78 -3.06 0.66
CA THR A 98 19.01 -3.85 0.57
C THR A 98 20.12 -3.22 1.40
N LYS A 99 21.05 -4.00 1.92
CA LYS A 99 22.15 -3.53 2.78
C LYS A 99 22.99 -2.42 2.14
N ASP A 100 23.19 -2.48 0.83
CA ASP A 100 23.91 -1.45 0.07
C ASP A 100 23.06 -0.18 -0.17
N GLY A 101 21.78 -0.21 0.18
CA GLY A 101 20.84 0.90 0.05
C GLY A 101 20.42 1.22 -1.38
N LYS A 102 20.82 0.42 -2.38
CA LYS A 102 20.53 0.69 -3.78
C LYS A 102 19.10 0.36 -4.19
N THR A 103 18.50 -0.62 -3.53
CA THR A 103 17.11 -1.03 -3.77
C THR A 103 16.30 -0.87 -2.50
N SER A 104 15.13 -0.29 -2.60
CA SER A 104 14.19 -0.16 -1.48
C SER A 104 12.75 -0.11 -1.96
N ASP A 105 11.84 -0.57 -1.12
CA ASP A 105 10.40 -0.51 -1.30
C ASP A 105 9.73 -0.15 0.03
N VAL A 106 8.45 0.22 -0.01
CA VAL A 106 7.67 0.62 1.16
C VAL A 106 6.43 -0.23 1.27
N ILE A 107 6.22 -0.81 2.45
CA ILE A 107 4.99 -1.49 2.82
C ILE A 107 4.12 -0.49 3.57
N LYS A 108 2.97 -0.18 3.01
CA LYS A 108 1.95 0.65 3.65
C LYS A 108 1.06 -0.22 4.51
N ILE A 109 0.98 0.10 5.77
CA ILE A 109 0.13 -0.60 6.73
C ILE A 109 -0.98 0.33 7.16
N LYS A 110 -2.21 -0.16 7.04
CA LYS A 110 -3.42 0.46 7.52
C LYS A 110 -4.07 -0.49 8.52
N GLN A 111 -4.33 -0.05 9.75
CA GLN A 111 -5.15 -0.82 10.68
C GLN A 111 -6.54 -0.19 10.81
N LEU A 112 -7.56 -1.01 10.62
CA LEU A 112 -8.95 -0.60 10.74
C LEU A 112 -9.30 -0.21 12.18
N SER A 113 -10.28 0.64 12.32
CA SER A 113 -10.92 0.94 13.60
C SER A 113 -11.78 -0.23 14.05
N ARG A 114 -11.92 -0.43 15.37
CA ARG A 114 -12.86 -1.40 15.96
C ARG A 114 -14.32 -0.98 15.76
N TYR A 115 -14.58 0.31 15.77
CA TYR A 115 -15.93 0.83 15.64
C TYR A 115 -16.27 1.06 14.16
N PRO A 116 -17.45 0.59 13.71
CA PRO A 116 -17.91 0.88 12.37
C PRO A 116 -18.18 2.38 12.23
N PHE A 117 -17.75 2.94 11.09
CA PHE A 117 -18.04 4.32 10.76
C PHE A 117 -18.44 4.45 9.28
N ILE A 118 -19.26 5.45 9.01
CA ILE A 118 -19.59 5.91 7.67
C ILE A 118 -19.53 7.43 7.70
N VAL A 119 -18.63 8.03 6.92
CA VAL A 119 -18.43 9.49 6.87
C VAL A 119 -18.59 9.95 5.43
N PRO A 120 -19.63 10.72 5.09
CA PRO A 120 -19.76 11.32 3.78
C PRO A 120 -18.73 12.46 3.60
N ALA A 121 -18.29 12.70 2.37
CA ALA A 121 -17.35 13.77 2.05
C ALA A 121 -17.95 15.18 2.35
N SER A 122 -19.27 15.29 2.38
CA SER A 122 -19.99 16.50 2.77
C SER A 122 -21.31 16.15 3.44
N ASP A 123 -21.73 16.94 4.40
CA ASP A 123 -23.05 16.86 5.03
C ASP A 123 -24.15 17.55 4.23
N LYS A 124 -23.77 18.26 3.15
CA LYS A 124 -24.66 18.98 2.26
C LYS A 124 -24.22 18.89 0.82
N MET A 125 -25.21 18.76 -0.08
CA MET A 125 -25.01 18.79 -1.51
C MET A 125 -26.10 19.63 -2.17
N GLU A 126 -25.69 20.54 -3.05
CA GLU A 126 -26.63 21.29 -3.88
C GLU A 126 -26.94 20.52 -5.16
N LEU A 127 -28.21 20.30 -5.44
CA LEU A 127 -28.68 19.54 -6.57
C LEU A 127 -29.41 20.42 -7.58
N PHE A 128 -29.30 20.11 -8.86
CA PHE A 128 -29.97 20.83 -9.91
C PHE A 128 -31.49 20.54 -9.93
N THR A 129 -32.28 21.53 -10.23
CA THR A 129 -33.75 21.42 -10.29
C THR A 129 -34.26 20.42 -11.32
N LYS A 130 -33.49 20.17 -12.39
CA LYS A 130 -33.85 19.15 -13.41
C LYS A 130 -33.75 17.72 -12.93
N GLY A 131 -33.22 17.49 -11.73
CA GLY A 131 -32.92 16.17 -11.24
C GLY A 131 -31.75 15.51 -11.99
N GLY A 132 -31.55 14.22 -11.79
CA GLY A 132 -30.53 13.41 -12.44
C GLY A 132 -29.73 12.55 -11.48
N GLU A 133 -28.69 11.92 -12.00
CA GLU A 133 -27.76 11.08 -11.23
C GLU A 133 -26.69 11.94 -10.55
N TYR A 134 -26.41 11.61 -9.29
CA TYR A 134 -25.40 12.26 -8.47
C TYR A 134 -24.54 11.23 -7.78
N GLU A 135 -23.31 11.62 -7.44
CA GLU A 135 -22.41 10.80 -6.64
C GLU A 135 -21.80 11.62 -5.49
N MET A 136 -21.50 10.97 -4.38
CA MET A 136 -20.80 11.54 -3.24
C MET A 136 -19.81 10.52 -2.68
N GLU A 137 -18.59 10.93 -2.45
CA GLU A 137 -17.59 10.08 -1.79
C GLU A 137 -17.98 9.81 -0.35
N ILE A 138 -17.79 8.57 0.09
CA ILE A 138 -17.95 8.14 1.47
C ILE A 138 -16.67 7.43 1.96
N SER A 139 -16.29 7.70 3.18
CA SER A 139 -15.25 6.95 3.87
C SER A 139 -15.91 6.02 4.87
N THR A 140 -15.57 4.73 4.82
CA THR A 140 -16.15 3.73 5.72
C THR A 140 -15.21 2.55 5.91
N ASN A 141 -15.29 1.89 7.08
CA ASN A 141 -14.70 0.57 7.32
C ASN A 141 -15.76 -0.54 7.34
N VAL A 142 -17.02 -0.21 7.04
CA VAL A 142 -18.10 -1.17 6.92
C VAL A 142 -18.13 -1.71 5.48
N PRO A 143 -18.22 -3.04 5.27
CA PRO A 143 -18.42 -3.60 3.92
C PRO A 143 -19.64 -2.97 3.25
N GLU A 144 -19.52 -2.62 1.97
CA GLU A 144 -20.60 -1.96 1.21
C GLU A 144 -21.90 -2.77 1.24
N THR A 145 -21.79 -4.11 1.27
CA THR A 145 -22.92 -5.04 1.38
C THR A 145 -23.71 -4.93 2.68
N ASP A 146 -23.09 -4.41 3.73
CA ASP A 146 -23.66 -4.33 5.07
C ASP A 146 -24.25 -2.93 5.36
N ILE A 147 -24.10 -2.01 4.41
CA ILE A 147 -24.62 -0.65 4.53
C ILE A 147 -26.04 -0.58 3.99
N VAL A 148 -26.95 -0.20 4.83
CA VAL A 148 -28.37 0.03 4.48
C VAL A 148 -28.62 1.50 4.32
N ILE A 149 -29.11 1.91 3.13
CA ILE A 149 -29.48 3.30 2.84
C ILE A 149 -31.01 3.42 2.96
N THR A 150 -31.45 4.40 3.74
CA THR A 150 -32.88 4.67 3.92
C THR A 150 -33.14 6.17 3.69
N PRO A 151 -33.57 6.57 2.50
CA PRO A 151 -33.94 7.96 2.24
C PRO A 151 -35.13 8.36 3.12
N THR A 152 -35.06 9.59 3.65
CA THR A 152 -36.17 10.20 4.41
C THR A 152 -37.16 10.95 3.52
N VAL A 153 -36.85 11.02 2.22
CA VAL A 153 -37.62 11.73 1.22
C VAL A 153 -37.87 10.84 -0.01
N ASN A 154 -38.99 11.04 -0.68
CA ASN A 154 -39.41 10.18 -1.79
C ASN A 154 -38.87 10.61 -3.18
N TRP A 155 -38.27 11.79 -3.27
CA TRP A 155 -37.68 12.31 -4.50
C TRP A 155 -36.21 11.95 -4.72
N VAL A 156 -35.60 11.23 -3.76
CA VAL A 156 -34.31 10.55 -3.90
C VAL A 156 -34.56 9.08 -4.16
N GLN A 157 -34.08 8.57 -5.28
CA GLN A 157 -34.35 7.20 -5.75
C GLN A 157 -33.08 6.52 -6.24
N GLU A 158 -33.16 5.21 -6.51
CA GLU A 158 -32.10 4.42 -7.15
C GLU A 158 -30.73 4.58 -6.50
N TYR A 159 -30.69 4.55 -5.17
CA TYR A 159 -29.46 4.71 -4.42
C TYR A 159 -28.69 3.39 -4.30
N ARG A 160 -27.37 3.48 -4.41
CA ARG A 160 -26.43 2.36 -4.21
C ARG A 160 -25.09 2.89 -3.72
N ILE A 161 -24.32 2.01 -3.07
CA ILE A 161 -22.92 2.25 -2.74
C ILE A 161 -22.08 1.35 -3.63
N SER A 162 -21.03 1.90 -4.21
CA SER A 162 -20.03 1.17 -4.99
C SER A 162 -18.73 1.97 -5.03
N ASP A 163 -17.60 1.27 -4.85
CA ASP A 163 -16.26 1.84 -4.96
C ASP A 163 -16.03 3.08 -4.07
N GLY A 164 -16.56 3.02 -2.83
CA GLY A 164 -16.44 4.13 -1.87
C GLY A 164 -17.28 5.35 -2.20
N LYS A 165 -18.30 5.20 -3.06
CA LYS A 165 -19.21 6.29 -3.43
C LYS A 165 -20.67 5.91 -3.21
N LEU A 166 -21.44 6.88 -2.75
CA LEU A 166 -22.89 6.84 -2.76
C LEU A 166 -23.39 7.43 -4.06
N TYR A 167 -24.13 6.65 -4.84
CA TYR A 167 -24.85 7.07 -6.05
C TYR A 167 -26.34 7.16 -5.76
N PHE A 168 -27.01 8.16 -6.33
CA PHE A 168 -28.44 8.29 -6.22
C PHE A 168 -29.00 9.14 -7.35
N ASN A 169 -30.26 8.89 -7.68
CA ASN A 169 -31.04 9.70 -8.61
C ASN A 169 -32.00 10.62 -7.87
N THR A 170 -32.28 11.78 -8.46
CA THR A 170 -33.29 12.68 -7.95
C THR A 170 -34.32 13.04 -9.01
N GLU A 171 -35.57 13.23 -8.59
CA GLU A 171 -36.63 13.69 -9.45
C GLU A 171 -36.48 15.20 -9.78
N THR A 172 -37.04 15.60 -10.91
CA THR A 172 -37.16 16.99 -11.28
C THR A 172 -37.94 17.77 -10.20
N ASN A 173 -37.39 18.92 -9.81
CA ASN A 173 -38.08 19.85 -8.92
C ASN A 173 -38.61 21.05 -9.71
N SER A 174 -39.91 21.14 -9.93
CA SER A 174 -40.58 22.24 -10.59
C SER A 174 -41.13 23.30 -9.62
N GLN A 175 -40.86 23.16 -8.34
CA GLN A 175 -41.40 23.99 -7.27
C GLN A 175 -40.29 24.68 -6.44
N SER A 176 -40.61 25.04 -5.21
CA SER A 176 -39.69 25.64 -4.25
C SER A 176 -38.51 24.67 -3.92
N PRO A 177 -37.36 25.20 -3.48
CA PRO A 177 -36.25 24.38 -3.04
C PRO A 177 -36.69 23.28 -2.04
N ARG A 178 -36.13 22.07 -2.19
CA ARG A 178 -36.33 20.93 -1.28
C ARG A 178 -35.08 20.72 -0.43
N THR A 179 -35.22 20.36 0.79
CA THR A 179 -34.13 20.00 1.72
C THR A 179 -34.38 18.60 2.28
#